data_a323980d74b2fcae5e830b6c0536dbc8
#
_entry.id   a323980d74b2fcae5e830b6c0536dbc8
#
_cell.length_a   1.000
_cell.length_b   1.000
_cell.length_c   1.000
_cell.angle_alpha   90.00
_cell.angle_beta   90.00
_cell.angle_gamma   90.00
#
_symmetry.space_group_name_H-M   'P 1'
#
loop_
_entity.id
_entity.type
_entity.pdbx_description
1 polymer ?
#
loop_
_entity_poly.entity_id
_entity_poly.type
_entity_poly.pdbx_seq_one_letter_code
_entity_poly.pdbx_strand_id
1 'polypeptide(L)'
;MNGKTRPVLAIMAAASLWGFIGLFSYILMFYGFSPVQVIAVRTIAGALFMTAFLLMRAPALLKINLRDIWMFIGTGIISVVLFNLFYLTTFMLSSLSVAVMLLYTAPVFVMLLSLLLFKERLTFSKMLALCSTISGCLFLSGMLTGSWQCPPEAFFTGILSGFGYALYSIFSKYALVKYNSATISVWTFYMASLPLLPFCQPDVMLTAFALIPETAGAAPGISILCTVLPYLLYTYGLKYVEAGYASILAMLEPVVGCLTGLLLLGETFTSAKAAGFFFILAAIVILNNGSIFKRGSAK
;
A
#
# COMPACT_ATOMS: atom_id res chain seq x y z
N MET A 1 4.53 -22.52 -15.97
CA MET A 1 4.92 -21.43 -15.06
C MET A 1 4.97 -22.01 -13.65
N ASN A 2 6.13 -21.89 -12.96
CA ASN A 2 6.33 -22.41 -11.61
C ASN A 2 5.26 -21.83 -10.65
N GLY A 3 4.73 -22.64 -9.72
CA GLY A 3 3.62 -22.27 -8.83
C GLY A 3 3.82 -21.00 -7.97
N LYS A 4 5.06 -20.47 -7.89
CA LYS A 4 5.38 -19.22 -7.18
C LYS A 4 5.43 -17.97 -8.08
N THR A 5 5.48 -18.11 -9.40
CA THR A 5 5.60 -16.97 -10.33
C THR A 5 4.34 -16.11 -10.34
N ARG A 6 3.15 -16.73 -10.36
CA ARG A 6 1.87 -16.01 -10.35
C ARG A 6 1.66 -15.13 -9.12
N PRO A 7 1.88 -15.61 -7.86
CA PRO A 7 1.77 -14.78 -6.66
C PRO A 7 2.74 -13.58 -6.66
N VAL A 8 3.98 -13.78 -7.09
CA VAL A 8 4.98 -12.71 -7.19
C VAL A 8 4.53 -11.64 -8.18
N LEU A 9 4.12 -12.04 -9.39
CA LEU A 9 3.60 -11.11 -10.39
C LEU A 9 2.34 -10.37 -9.91
N ALA A 10 1.46 -11.03 -9.15
CA ALA A 10 0.29 -10.38 -8.57
C ALA A 10 0.67 -9.27 -7.58
N ILE A 11 1.67 -9.51 -6.71
CA ILE A 11 2.16 -8.48 -5.78
C ILE A 11 2.81 -7.32 -6.54
N MET A 12 3.65 -7.61 -7.54
CA MET A 12 4.28 -6.56 -8.36
C MET A 12 3.24 -5.73 -9.13
N ALA A 13 2.22 -6.37 -9.69
CA ALA A 13 1.11 -5.68 -10.34
C ALA A 13 0.33 -4.81 -9.34
N ALA A 14 0.06 -5.30 -8.13
CA ALA A 14 -0.56 -4.52 -7.07
C ALA A 14 0.27 -3.27 -6.73
N ALA A 15 1.57 -3.43 -6.52
CA ALA A 15 2.48 -2.33 -6.24
C ALA A 15 2.52 -1.29 -7.38
N SER A 16 2.53 -1.76 -8.63
CA SER A 16 2.46 -0.88 -9.79
C SER A 16 1.16 -0.07 -9.84
N LEU A 17 0.03 -0.70 -9.53
CA LEU A 17 -1.27 0.00 -9.47
C LEU A 17 -1.33 1.00 -8.31
N TRP A 18 -0.75 0.70 -7.16
CA TRP A 18 -0.63 1.66 -6.05
C TRP A 18 0.20 2.89 -6.43
N GLY A 19 1.22 2.74 -7.27
CA GLY A 19 2.03 3.86 -7.76
C GLY A 19 1.23 4.95 -8.48
N PHE A 20 0.04 4.65 -9.02
CA PHE A 20 -0.85 5.64 -9.62
C PHE A 20 -1.75 6.38 -8.60
N ILE A 21 -1.74 6.01 -7.31
CA ILE A 21 -2.55 6.68 -6.28
C ILE A 21 -2.30 8.19 -6.28
N GLY A 22 -1.02 8.59 -6.39
CA GLY A 22 -0.61 10.00 -6.39
C GLY A 22 -1.29 10.80 -7.49
N LEU A 23 -1.38 10.25 -8.71
CA LEU A 23 -2.01 10.92 -9.86
C LEU A 23 -3.49 11.20 -9.60
N PHE A 24 -4.26 10.17 -9.24
CA PHE A 24 -5.71 10.33 -9.01
C PHE A 24 -5.99 11.17 -7.77
N SER A 25 -5.15 11.05 -6.72
CA SER A 25 -5.25 11.91 -5.54
C SER A 25 -4.99 13.37 -5.89
N TYR A 26 -3.97 13.65 -6.72
CA TYR A 26 -3.67 14.99 -7.20
C TYR A 26 -4.87 15.59 -7.94
N ILE A 27 -5.49 14.85 -8.87
CA ILE A 27 -6.67 15.31 -9.60
C ILE A 27 -7.82 15.65 -8.63
N LEU A 28 -8.18 14.76 -7.72
CA LEU A 28 -9.26 15.01 -6.77
C LEU A 28 -8.97 16.21 -5.86
N MET A 29 -7.75 16.31 -5.33
CA MET A 29 -7.36 17.41 -4.45
C MET A 29 -7.28 18.76 -5.19
N PHE A 30 -6.89 18.77 -6.46
CA PHE A 30 -6.90 19.97 -7.32
C PHE A 30 -8.31 20.57 -7.44
N TYR A 31 -9.34 19.72 -7.45
CA TYR A 31 -10.75 20.13 -7.49
C TYR A 31 -11.39 20.23 -6.08
N GLY A 32 -10.57 20.40 -5.03
CA GLY A 32 -11.02 20.77 -3.69
C GLY A 32 -11.35 19.63 -2.73
N PHE A 33 -11.08 18.36 -3.10
CA PHE A 33 -11.22 17.26 -2.16
C PHE A 33 -10.15 17.34 -1.07
N SER A 34 -10.54 17.20 0.19
CA SER A 34 -9.60 17.01 1.27
C SER A 34 -8.95 15.63 1.21
N PRO A 35 -7.74 15.44 1.79
CA PRO A 35 -7.11 14.12 1.85
C PRO A 35 -7.99 13.04 2.50
N VAL A 36 -8.78 13.41 3.52
CA VAL A 36 -9.73 12.48 4.16
C VAL A 36 -10.83 12.07 3.20
N GLN A 37 -11.36 13.01 2.41
CA GLN A 37 -12.35 12.71 1.36
C GLN A 37 -11.78 11.79 0.28
N VAL A 38 -10.51 11.97 -0.13
CA VAL A 38 -9.86 11.07 -1.08
C VAL A 38 -9.78 9.64 -0.53
N ILE A 39 -9.44 9.47 0.75
CA ILE A 39 -9.43 8.16 1.40
C ILE A 39 -10.86 7.59 1.48
N ALA A 40 -11.86 8.41 1.80
CA ALA A 40 -13.26 8.01 1.83
C ALA A 40 -13.76 7.55 0.46
N VAL A 41 -13.47 8.31 -0.62
CA VAL A 41 -13.82 7.91 -2.01
C VAL A 41 -13.30 6.51 -2.31
N ARG A 42 -11.99 6.27 -2.11
CA ARG A 42 -11.39 4.97 -2.46
C ARG A 42 -11.95 3.81 -1.64
N THR A 43 -12.22 4.01 -0.35
CA THR A 43 -12.67 2.92 0.54
C THR A 43 -14.16 2.67 0.40
N ILE A 44 -15.00 3.73 0.36
CA ILE A 44 -16.46 3.61 0.24
C ILE A 44 -16.82 3.07 -1.16
N ALA A 45 -16.31 3.69 -2.22
CA ALA A 45 -16.59 3.21 -3.57
C ALA A 45 -16.01 1.80 -3.80
N GLY A 46 -14.83 1.49 -3.24
CA GLY A 46 -14.26 0.16 -3.26
C GLY A 46 -15.14 -0.87 -2.54
N ALA A 47 -15.68 -0.53 -1.37
CA ALA A 47 -16.61 -1.39 -0.63
C ALA A 47 -17.90 -1.64 -1.42
N LEU A 48 -18.50 -0.58 -1.99
CA LEU A 48 -19.72 -0.68 -2.78
C LEU A 48 -19.53 -1.53 -4.04
N PHE A 49 -18.44 -1.25 -4.79
CA PHE A 49 -18.11 -2.02 -6.00
C PHE A 49 -17.89 -3.51 -5.68
N MET A 50 -17.06 -3.81 -4.68
CA MET A 50 -16.79 -5.19 -4.27
C MET A 50 -18.06 -5.90 -3.80
N THR A 51 -18.91 -5.19 -3.05
CA THR A 51 -20.18 -5.76 -2.58
C THR A 51 -21.09 -6.10 -3.74
N ALA A 52 -21.29 -5.17 -4.67
CA ALA A 52 -22.12 -5.41 -5.86
C ALA A 52 -21.57 -6.59 -6.68
N PHE A 53 -20.26 -6.61 -6.93
CA PHE A 53 -19.60 -7.69 -7.65
C PHE A 53 -19.78 -9.06 -6.94
N LEU A 54 -19.56 -9.12 -5.63
CA LEU A 54 -19.67 -10.36 -4.86
C LEU A 54 -21.11 -10.82 -4.71
N LEU A 55 -22.08 -9.92 -4.58
CA LEU A 55 -23.50 -10.29 -4.55
C LEU A 55 -23.92 -10.99 -5.86
N MET A 56 -23.42 -10.52 -7.00
CA MET A 56 -23.73 -11.11 -8.32
C MET A 56 -22.99 -12.43 -8.58
N ARG A 57 -21.76 -12.61 -8.06
CA ARG A 57 -20.88 -13.72 -8.45
C ARG A 57 -20.65 -14.77 -7.37
N ALA A 58 -20.56 -14.35 -6.11
CA ALA A 58 -20.18 -15.23 -5.01
C ALA A 58 -20.62 -14.65 -3.65
N PRO A 59 -21.93 -14.55 -3.35
CA PRO A 59 -22.46 -13.88 -2.15
C PRO A 59 -21.98 -14.55 -0.84
N ALA A 60 -21.62 -15.82 -0.89
CA ALA A 60 -21.05 -16.52 0.26
C ALA A 60 -19.73 -15.87 0.78
N LEU A 61 -18.98 -15.19 -0.10
CA LEU A 61 -17.72 -14.52 0.26
C LEU A 61 -17.92 -13.22 1.07
N LEU A 62 -19.15 -12.73 1.18
CA LEU A 62 -19.47 -11.60 2.08
C LEU A 62 -19.66 -12.05 3.53
N LYS A 63 -19.83 -13.36 3.77
CA LYS A 63 -20.08 -13.88 5.11
C LYS A 63 -18.79 -14.05 5.88
N ILE A 64 -18.77 -13.54 7.12
CA ILE A 64 -17.70 -13.77 8.10
C ILE A 64 -18.28 -14.24 9.43
N ASN A 65 -17.41 -14.82 10.26
CA ASN A 65 -17.76 -15.05 11.64
C ASN A 65 -17.46 -13.77 12.44
N LEU A 66 -18.44 -13.29 13.22
CA LEU A 66 -18.27 -12.07 14.03
C LEU A 66 -17.11 -12.17 15.04
N ARG A 67 -16.75 -13.36 15.47
CA ARG A 67 -15.56 -13.57 16.32
C ARG A 67 -14.25 -13.21 15.64
N ASP A 68 -14.22 -13.17 14.30
CA ASP A 68 -13.05 -12.88 13.50
C ASP A 68 -12.98 -11.39 13.07
N ILE A 69 -13.95 -10.57 13.49
CA ILE A 69 -14.06 -9.14 13.08
C ILE A 69 -12.80 -8.34 13.45
N TRP A 70 -12.09 -8.73 14.50
CA TRP A 70 -10.84 -8.10 14.92
C TRP A 70 -9.76 -8.08 13.83
N MET A 71 -9.73 -9.10 12.95
CA MET A 71 -8.80 -9.17 11.83
C MET A 71 -9.10 -8.05 10.81
N PHE A 72 -10.37 -7.77 10.59
CA PHE A 72 -10.84 -6.75 9.65
C PHE A 72 -10.78 -5.34 10.25
N ILE A 73 -11.01 -5.19 11.55
CA ILE A 73 -10.67 -3.95 12.29
C ILE A 73 -9.17 -3.69 12.16
N GLY A 74 -8.35 -4.73 12.31
CA GLY A 74 -6.91 -4.67 12.11
C GLY A 74 -6.51 -4.20 10.72
N THR A 75 -7.07 -4.79 9.66
CA THR A 75 -6.74 -4.40 8.28
C THR A 75 -7.35 -3.04 7.89
N GLY A 76 -8.58 -2.73 8.29
CA GLY A 76 -9.30 -1.53 7.88
C GLY A 76 -8.99 -0.31 8.77
N ILE A 77 -9.31 -0.38 10.07
CA ILE A 77 -9.16 0.76 10.96
C ILE A 77 -7.70 0.95 11.37
N ILE A 78 -7.10 -0.08 11.99
CA ILE A 78 -5.75 0.04 12.55
C ILE A 78 -4.70 0.18 11.45
N SER A 79 -4.86 -0.55 10.35
CA SER A 79 -3.94 -0.35 9.22
C SER A 79 -4.40 0.82 8.35
N VAL A 80 -5.40 0.64 7.45
CA VAL A 80 -5.68 1.62 6.39
C VAL A 80 -5.99 3.02 6.93
N VAL A 81 -6.82 3.18 7.97
CA VAL A 81 -7.19 4.52 8.46
C VAL A 81 -6.06 5.15 9.25
N LEU A 82 -5.52 4.46 10.27
CA LEU A 82 -4.52 5.07 11.14
C LEU A 82 -3.21 5.37 10.40
N PHE A 83 -2.74 4.49 9.48
CA PHE A 83 -1.54 4.82 8.74
C PHE A 83 -1.72 6.07 7.89
N ASN A 84 -2.88 6.24 7.24
CA ASN A 84 -3.16 7.43 6.44
C ASN A 84 -3.23 8.69 7.32
N LEU A 85 -3.86 8.62 8.49
CA LEU A 85 -3.90 9.76 9.42
C LEU A 85 -2.50 10.15 9.89
N PHE A 86 -1.69 9.20 10.31
CA PHE A 86 -0.31 9.47 10.72
C PHE A 86 0.56 9.98 9.56
N TYR A 87 0.38 9.43 8.37
CA TYR A 87 1.06 9.89 7.16
C TYR A 87 0.73 11.36 6.86
N LEU A 88 -0.57 11.72 6.90
CA LEU A 88 -1.01 13.11 6.68
C LEU A 88 -0.49 14.03 7.76
N THR A 89 -0.51 13.62 9.02
CA THR A 89 0.05 14.40 10.13
C THR A 89 1.54 14.65 9.92
N THR A 90 2.30 13.63 9.53
CA THR A 90 3.73 13.77 9.21
C THR A 90 3.95 14.75 8.06
N PHE A 91 3.13 14.67 7.02
CA PHE A 91 3.20 15.59 5.89
C PHE A 91 2.93 17.04 6.32
N MET A 92 1.94 17.26 7.17
CA MET A 92 1.60 18.61 7.67
C MET A 92 2.68 19.18 8.60
N LEU A 93 3.34 18.36 9.40
CA LEU A 93 4.39 18.76 10.34
C LEU A 93 5.77 18.94 9.69
N SER A 94 5.97 18.39 8.49
CA SER A 94 7.28 18.39 7.84
C SER A 94 7.15 18.58 6.31
N SER A 95 7.32 17.51 5.53
CA SER A 95 7.19 17.55 4.08
C SER A 95 6.67 16.22 3.52
N LEU A 96 6.19 16.25 2.28
CA LEU A 96 5.77 15.04 1.57
C LEU A 96 6.91 14.02 1.48
N SER A 97 8.13 14.48 1.20
CA SER A 97 9.31 13.61 1.09
C SER A 97 9.60 12.88 2.40
N VAL A 98 9.52 13.57 3.54
CA VAL A 98 9.71 12.97 4.87
C VAL A 98 8.60 11.98 5.18
N ALA A 99 7.33 12.32 4.91
CA ALA A 99 6.20 11.44 5.16
C ALA A 99 6.31 10.14 4.33
N VAL A 100 6.62 10.26 3.04
CA VAL A 100 6.81 9.11 2.13
C VAL A 100 7.98 8.24 2.58
N MET A 101 9.12 8.85 2.93
CA MET A 101 10.30 8.10 3.37
C MET A 101 10.02 7.31 4.65
N LEU A 102 9.39 7.93 5.63
CA LEU A 102 9.08 7.27 6.90
C LEU A 102 8.01 6.19 6.74
N LEU A 103 7.02 6.38 5.84
CA LEU A 103 6.07 5.34 5.47
C LEU A 103 6.79 4.08 4.93
N TYR A 104 7.82 4.26 4.09
CA TYR A 104 8.56 3.15 3.51
C TYR A 104 9.55 2.46 4.46
N THR A 105 9.50 2.77 5.77
CA THR A 105 10.04 1.89 6.82
C THR A 105 9.17 0.65 7.06
N ALA A 106 7.97 0.60 6.49
CA ALA A 106 7.02 -0.52 6.65
C ALA A 106 7.62 -1.92 6.42
N PRO A 107 8.46 -2.20 5.41
CA PRO A 107 9.07 -3.52 5.24
C PRO A 107 9.91 -3.98 6.44
N VAL A 108 10.55 -3.04 7.16
CA VAL A 108 11.27 -3.35 8.41
C VAL A 108 10.29 -3.94 9.44
N PHE A 109 9.17 -3.25 9.66
CA PHE A 109 8.15 -3.70 10.58
C PHE A 109 7.50 -5.02 10.15
N VAL A 110 7.19 -5.18 8.86
CA VAL A 110 6.66 -6.46 8.35
C VAL A 110 7.62 -7.59 8.62
N MET A 111 8.92 -7.40 8.35
CA MET A 111 9.92 -8.44 8.57
C MET A 111 10.09 -8.79 10.05
N LEU A 112 10.13 -7.78 10.94
CA LEU A 112 10.22 -7.99 12.38
C LEU A 112 8.97 -8.70 12.92
N LEU A 113 7.77 -8.23 12.58
CA LEU A 113 6.53 -8.84 13.02
C LEU A 113 6.36 -10.24 12.45
N SER A 114 6.74 -10.48 11.20
CA SER A 114 6.67 -11.81 10.58
C SER A 114 7.64 -12.80 11.22
N LEU A 115 8.83 -12.35 11.62
CA LEU A 115 9.77 -13.16 12.39
C LEU A 115 9.15 -13.58 13.74
N LEU A 116 8.56 -12.62 14.46
CA LEU A 116 8.00 -12.86 15.79
C LEU A 116 6.70 -13.68 15.77
N LEU A 117 5.78 -13.35 14.86
CA LEU A 117 4.42 -13.90 14.86
C LEU A 117 4.28 -15.15 13.99
N PHE A 118 4.97 -15.21 12.85
CA PHE A 118 4.87 -16.31 11.88
C PHE A 118 6.13 -17.15 11.80
N LYS A 119 7.18 -16.82 12.59
CA LYS A 119 8.49 -17.48 12.58
C LYS A 119 9.12 -17.54 11.18
N GLU A 120 8.87 -16.50 10.37
CA GLU A 120 9.49 -16.34 9.06
C GLU A 120 11.00 -16.12 9.23
N ARG A 121 11.83 -16.82 8.44
CA ARG A 121 13.28 -16.72 8.57
C ARG A 121 13.80 -15.45 7.94
N LEU A 122 14.63 -14.69 8.67
CA LEU A 122 15.45 -13.61 8.12
C LEU A 122 16.64 -14.25 7.40
N THR A 123 16.63 -14.19 6.07
CA THR A 123 17.76 -14.64 5.24
C THR A 123 18.66 -13.47 4.89
N PHE A 124 19.94 -13.73 4.62
CA PHE A 124 20.88 -12.69 4.18
C PHE A 124 20.35 -11.93 2.94
N SER A 125 19.75 -12.65 1.98
CA SER A 125 19.14 -12.01 0.80
C SER A 125 17.99 -11.07 1.15
N LYS A 126 17.15 -11.41 2.15
CA LYS A 126 16.08 -10.51 2.62
C LYS A 126 16.67 -9.25 3.28
N MET A 127 17.71 -9.41 4.11
CA MET A 127 18.38 -8.28 4.76
C MET A 127 19.04 -7.35 3.74
N LEU A 128 19.77 -7.92 2.79
CA LEU A 128 20.41 -7.14 1.72
C LEU A 128 19.38 -6.42 0.84
N ALA A 129 18.27 -7.11 0.48
CA ALA A 129 17.17 -6.51 -0.27
C ALA A 129 16.50 -5.38 0.52
N LEU A 130 16.30 -5.55 1.84
CA LEU A 130 15.74 -4.52 2.70
C LEU A 130 16.65 -3.29 2.76
N CYS A 131 17.95 -3.46 2.97
CA CYS A 131 18.92 -2.34 2.96
C CYS A 131 18.91 -1.61 1.61
N SER A 132 18.91 -2.36 0.51
CA SER A 132 18.82 -1.79 -0.84
C SER A 132 17.52 -1.01 -1.05
N THR A 133 16.38 -1.54 -0.58
CA THR A 133 15.08 -0.86 -0.65
C THR A 133 15.08 0.47 0.11
N ILE A 134 15.58 0.47 1.36
CA ILE A 134 15.66 1.68 2.18
C ILE A 134 16.55 2.72 1.50
N SER A 135 17.72 2.31 1.00
CA SER A 135 18.60 3.21 0.23
C SER A 135 17.88 3.79 -0.99
N GLY A 136 17.15 2.97 -1.73
CA GLY A 136 16.36 3.41 -2.88
C GLY A 136 15.30 4.44 -2.53
N CYS A 137 14.57 4.23 -1.43
CA CYS A 137 13.57 5.19 -0.94
C CYS A 137 14.19 6.51 -0.49
N LEU A 138 15.38 6.49 0.16
CA LEU A 138 16.12 7.69 0.51
C LEU A 138 16.48 8.54 -0.72
N PHE A 139 16.92 7.90 -1.80
CA PHE A 139 17.22 8.59 -3.06
C PHE A 139 15.96 9.13 -3.73
N LEU A 140 14.87 8.35 -3.79
CA LEU A 140 13.62 8.77 -4.43
C LEU A 140 12.91 9.91 -3.68
N SER A 141 12.98 9.92 -2.35
CA SER A 141 12.37 10.97 -1.53
C SER A 141 13.02 12.35 -1.68
N GLY A 142 14.22 12.43 -2.29
CA GLY A 142 14.99 13.67 -2.39
C GLY A 142 15.61 14.16 -1.08
N MET A 143 15.55 13.39 0.00
CA MET A 143 16.08 13.78 1.32
C MET A 143 17.60 14.01 1.31
N LEU A 144 18.33 13.37 0.40
CA LEU A 144 19.79 13.52 0.29
C LEU A 144 20.20 14.84 -0.39
N THR A 145 19.27 15.55 -1.03
CA THR A 145 19.55 16.76 -1.81
C THR A 145 18.98 18.04 -1.20
N GLY A 146 18.22 17.94 -0.11
CA GLY A 146 17.54 19.05 0.55
C GLY A 146 17.90 19.24 2.02
N SER A 147 17.54 20.38 2.60
CA SER A 147 17.60 20.60 4.04
C SER A 147 16.52 19.76 4.71
N TRP A 148 16.93 18.71 5.40
CA TRP A 148 16.01 17.87 6.16
C TRP A 148 15.56 18.59 7.43
N GLN A 149 14.30 19.00 7.46
CA GLN A 149 13.62 19.46 8.67
C GLN A 149 12.57 18.42 9.06
N CYS A 150 12.87 17.61 10.05
CA CYS A 150 11.97 16.62 10.61
C CYS A 150 11.85 16.83 12.11
N PRO A 151 10.84 17.59 12.57
CA PRO A 151 10.54 17.70 13.99
C PRO A 151 10.31 16.32 14.63
N PRO A 152 10.59 16.14 15.94
CA PRO A 152 10.41 14.86 16.62
C PRO A 152 8.99 14.30 16.45
N GLU A 153 7.96 15.15 16.47
CA GLU A 153 6.57 14.77 16.29
C GLU A 153 6.31 14.20 14.87
N ALA A 154 6.91 14.83 13.83
CA ALA A 154 6.81 14.33 12.46
C ALA A 154 7.54 13.00 12.30
N PHE A 155 8.71 12.83 12.93
CA PHE A 155 9.43 11.57 12.93
C PHE A 155 8.59 10.45 13.58
N PHE A 156 8.03 10.72 14.75
CA PHE A 156 7.22 9.73 15.47
C PHE A 156 5.96 9.33 14.70
N THR A 157 5.20 10.30 14.19
CA THR A 157 3.99 10.03 13.38
C THR A 157 4.34 9.31 12.08
N GLY A 158 5.46 9.65 11.43
CA GLY A 158 5.94 8.98 10.23
C GLY A 158 6.30 7.51 10.46
N ILE A 159 6.99 7.20 11.55
CA ILE A 159 7.27 5.82 11.94
C ILE A 159 5.98 5.05 12.26
N LEU A 160 5.02 5.68 12.95
CA LEU A 160 3.71 5.08 13.21
C LEU A 160 2.93 4.83 11.92
N SER A 161 3.07 5.69 10.90
CA SER A 161 2.46 5.46 9.59
C SER A 161 3.04 4.20 8.92
N GLY A 162 4.37 4.05 8.91
CA GLY A 162 5.03 2.85 8.39
C GLY A 162 4.64 1.57 9.16
N PHE A 163 4.54 1.66 10.48
CA PHE A 163 4.05 0.56 11.31
C PHE A 163 2.59 0.20 10.98
N GLY A 164 1.69 1.19 10.90
CA GLY A 164 0.30 1.00 10.52
C GLY A 164 0.14 0.35 9.14
N TYR A 165 0.93 0.81 8.16
CA TYR A 165 0.97 0.20 6.82
C TYR A 165 1.40 -1.28 6.87
N ALA A 166 2.42 -1.60 7.68
CA ALA A 166 2.89 -2.97 7.86
C ALA A 166 1.82 -3.91 8.43
N LEU A 167 0.97 -3.40 9.32
CA LEU A 167 -0.07 -4.19 9.97
C LEU A 167 -1.10 -4.75 9.00
N TYR A 168 -1.31 -4.14 7.81
CA TYR A 168 -2.16 -4.73 6.78
C TYR A 168 -1.69 -6.15 6.40
N SER A 169 -0.40 -6.32 6.14
CA SER A 169 0.17 -7.63 5.80
C SER A 169 0.02 -8.63 6.92
N ILE A 170 0.21 -8.19 8.16
CA ILE A 170 0.12 -9.05 9.35
C ILE A 170 -1.30 -9.53 9.60
N PHE A 171 -2.27 -8.60 9.70
CA PHE A 171 -3.68 -8.98 9.91
C PHE A 171 -4.25 -9.75 8.72
N SER A 172 -3.86 -9.42 7.49
CA SER A 172 -4.25 -10.18 6.31
C SER A 172 -3.71 -11.62 6.34
N LYS A 173 -2.49 -11.86 6.83
CA LYS A 173 -1.94 -13.22 7.01
C LYS A 173 -2.78 -14.04 7.98
N TYR A 174 -3.22 -13.47 9.09
CA TYR A 174 -4.14 -14.14 10.00
C TYR A 174 -5.50 -14.44 9.33
N ALA A 175 -6.06 -13.46 8.63
CA ALA A 175 -7.34 -13.64 7.95
C ALA A 175 -7.29 -14.66 6.80
N LEU A 176 -6.16 -14.75 6.08
CA LEU A 176 -5.95 -15.70 4.97
C LEU A 176 -5.97 -17.17 5.38
N VAL A 177 -5.85 -17.48 6.68
CA VAL A 177 -6.03 -18.84 7.20
C VAL A 177 -7.49 -19.32 7.05
N LYS A 178 -8.45 -18.39 7.15
CA LYS A 178 -9.89 -18.70 7.16
C LYS A 178 -10.65 -18.16 5.95
N TYR A 179 -10.20 -17.02 5.40
CA TYR A 179 -10.91 -16.26 4.40
C TYR A 179 -10.10 -16.12 3.11
N ASN A 180 -10.77 -15.85 2.01
CA ASN A 180 -10.09 -15.55 0.76
C ASN A 180 -9.80 -14.05 0.59
N SER A 181 -9.00 -13.71 -0.42
CA SER A 181 -8.60 -12.33 -0.70
C SER A 181 -9.79 -11.38 -0.88
N ALA A 182 -10.87 -11.83 -1.55
CA ALA A 182 -12.03 -10.99 -1.81
C ALA A 182 -12.79 -10.65 -0.53
N THR A 183 -12.97 -11.64 0.35
CA THR A 183 -13.58 -11.43 1.68
C THR A 183 -12.74 -10.45 2.50
N ILE A 184 -11.41 -10.63 2.53
CA ILE A 184 -10.53 -9.76 3.29
C ILE A 184 -10.59 -8.33 2.75
N SER A 185 -10.51 -8.15 1.43
CA SER A 185 -10.54 -6.81 0.82
C SER A 185 -11.85 -6.08 1.07
N VAL A 186 -13.01 -6.72 0.86
CA VAL A 186 -14.31 -6.05 1.06
C VAL A 186 -14.52 -5.66 2.52
N TRP A 187 -14.18 -6.54 3.46
CA TRP A 187 -14.31 -6.24 4.89
C TRP A 187 -13.29 -5.21 5.38
N THR A 188 -12.07 -5.19 4.80
CA THR A 188 -11.11 -4.11 5.02
C THR A 188 -11.73 -2.76 4.63
N PHE A 189 -12.37 -2.69 3.44
CA PHE A 189 -12.98 -1.44 2.98
C PHE A 189 -14.18 -1.03 3.83
N TYR A 190 -15.02 -1.96 4.29
CA TYR A 190 -16.08 -1.65 5.25
C TYR A 190 -15.52 -1.04 6.53
N MET A 191 -14.54 -1.71 7.15
CA MET A 191 -13.94 -1.22 8.39
C MET A 191 -13.19 0.10 8.21
N ALA A 192 -12.55 0.32 7.06
CA ALA A 192 -11.89 1.58 6.76
C ALA A 192 -12.88 2.72 6.49
N SER A 193 -14.02 2.42 5.87
CA SER A 193 -15.04 3.43 5.54
C SER A 193 -15.78 3.95 6.78
N LEU A 194 -16.07 3.08 7.75
CA LEU A 194 -16.88 3.44 8.92
C LEU A 194 -16.42 4.70 9.67
N PRO A 195 -15.14 4.82 10.09
CA PRO A 195 -14.68 6.01 10.81
C PRO A 195 -14.54 7.26 9.92
N LEU A 196 -14.58 7.11 8.60
CA LEU A 196 -14.47 8.21 7.66
C LEU A 196 -15.83 8.84 7.30
N LEU A 197 -16.94 8.09 7.49
CA LEU A 197 -18.30 8.57 7.15
C LEU A 197 -18.63 9.95 7.72
N PRO A 198 -18.32 10.28 8.99
CA PRO A 198 -18.64 11.62 9.54
C PRO A 198 -17.88 12.77 8.86
N PHE A 199 -16.76 12.48 8.21
CA PHE A 199 -15.83 13.47 7.64
C PHE A 199 -15.90 13.57 6.12
N CYS A 200 -16.65 12.69 5.45
CA CYS A 200 -16.63 12.62 3.98
C CYS A 200 -17.45 13.70 3.27
N GLN A 201 -18.42 14.35 3.96
CA GLN A 201 -19.29 15.37 3.36
C GLN A 201 -19.87 14.90 2.01
N PRO A 202 -20.75 13.90 2.00
CA PRO A 202 -21.18 13.22 0.77
C PRO A 202 -21.91 14.13 -0.21
N ASP A 203 -22.59 15.16 0.25
CA ASP A 203 -23.24 16.20 -0.53
C ASP A 203 -22.23 16.97 -1.39
N VAL A 204 -21.13 17.42 -0.80
CA VAL A 204 -20.03 18.10 -1.50
C VAL A 204 -19.39 17.19 -2.54
N MET A 205 -19.08 15.94 -2.16
CA MET A 205 -18.46 14.97 -3.05
C MET A 205 -19.35 14.63 -4.25
N LEU A 206 -20.65 14.36 -4.02
CA LEU A 206 -21.61 14.02 -5.09
C LEU A 206 -21.83 15.20 -6.02
N THR A 207 -21.88 16.43 -5.48
CA THR A 207 -21.98 17.64 -6.30
C THR A 207 -20.73 17.81 -7.19
N ALA A 208 -19.54 17.58 -6.66
CA ALA A 208 -18.31 17.64 -7.43
C ALA A 208 -18.29 16.60 -8.56
N PHE A 209 -18.70 15.35 -8.27
CA PHE A 209 -18.79 14.28 -9.30
C PHE A 209 -19.83 14.59 -10.39
N ALA A 210 -20.91 15.28 -10.04
CA ALA A 210 -21.94 15.64 -11.02
C ALA A 210 -21.53 16.80 -11.93
N LEU A 211 -20.75 17.77 -11.40
CA LEU A 211 -20.42 19.01 -12.10
C LEU A 211 -19.04 19.00 -12.75
N ILE A 212 -18.11 18.19 -12.28
CA ILE A 212 -16.70 18.18 -12.69
C ILE A 212 -16.34 16.80 -13.26
N PRO A 213 -16.32 16.63 -14.62
CA PRO A 213 -16.05 15.33 -15.26
C PRO A 213 -14.73 14.68 -14.84
N GLU A 214 -13.71 15.47 -14.57
CA GLU A 214 -12.38 14.99 -14.15
C GLU A 214 -12.46 14.26 -12.80
N THR A 215 -13.25 14.76 -11.86
CA THR A 215 -13.45 14.11 -10.56
C THR A 215 -14.25 12.82 -10.72
N ALA A 216 -15.28 12.83 -11.59
CA ALA A 216 -16.07 11.65 -11.91
C ALA A 216 -15.22 10.55 -12.58
N GLY A 217 -14.23 10.93 -13.40
CA GLY A 217 -13.27 10.00 -14.00
C GLY A 217 -12.21 9.51 -13.01
N ALA A 218 -11.72 10.39 -12.13
CA ALA A 218 -10.69 10.05 -11.15
C ALA A 218 -11.21 9.12 -10.03
N ALA A 219 -12.47 9.25 -9.62
CA ALA A 219 -13.07 8.44 -8.55
C ALA A 219 -13.05 6.92 -8.85
N PRO A 220 -13.51 6.39 -9.99
CA PRO A 220 -13.34 4.98 -10.32
C PRO A 220 -11.87 4.59 -10.52
N GLY A 221 -11.03 5.46 -11.06
CA GLY A 221 -9.60 5.23 -11.19
C GLY A 221 -8.96 4.93 -9.84
N ILE A 222 -9.11 5.82 -8.86
CA ILE A 222 -8.53 5.62 -7.53
C ILE A 222 -9.19 4.46 -6.77
N SER A 223 -10.50 4.24 -6.94
CA SER A 223 -11.23 3.21 -6.21
C SER A 223 -11.02 1.82 -6.78
N ILE A 224 -11.10 1.64 -8.10
CA ILE A 224 -11.01 0.32 -8.73
C ILE A 224 -9.55 -0.01 -9.03
N LEU A 225 -8.85 0.85 -9.81
CA LEU A 225 -7.49 0.54 -10.26
C LEU A 225 -6.46 0.64 -9.13
N CYS A 226 -6.61 1.63 -8.23
CA CYS A 226 -5.61 1.86 -7.19
C CYS A 226 -6.05 1.38 -5.79
N THR A 227 -7.24 0.79 -5.65
CA THR A 227 -7.69 0.26 -4.37
C THR A 227 -8.19 -1.18 -4.51
N VAL A 228 -9.30 -1.44 -5.19
CA VAL A 228 -9.88 -2.80 -5.27
C VAL A 228 -8.90 -3.80 -5.88
N LEU A 229 -8.39 -3.53 -7.07
CA LEU A 229 -7.51 -4.46 -7.78
C LEU A 229 -6.21 -4.74 -7.03
N PRO A 230 -5.45 -3.72 -6.56
CA PRO A 230 -4.20 -4.00 -5.88
C PRO A 230 -4.40 -4.69 -4.52
N TYR A 231 -5.43 -4.37 -3.76
CA TYR A 231 -5.71 -5.08 -2.51
C TYR A 231 -6.03 -6.56 -2.76
N LEU A 232 -6.83 -6.87 -3.80
CA LEU A 232 -7.10 -8.26 -4.20
C LEU A 232 -5.83 -8.98 -4.63
N LEU A 233 -5.03 -8.38 -5.50
CA LEU A 233 -3.79 -8.95 -6.04
C LEU A 233 -2.73 -9.14 -4.96
N TYR A 234 -2.52 -8.14 -4.11
CA TYR A 234 -1.56 -8.21 -3.01
C TYR A 234 -1.95 -9.29 -2.01
N THR A 235 -3.22 -9.29 -1.56
CA THR A 235 -3.73 -10.28 -0.60
C THR A 235 -3.73 -11.68 -1.20
N TYR A 236 -4.03 -11.83 -2.50
CA TYR A 236 -3.86 -13.10 -3.20
C TYR A 236 -2.40 -13.57 -3.17
N GLY A 237 -1.46 -12.69 -3.53
CA GLY A 237 -0.04 -13.03 -3.51
C GLY A 237 0.45 -13.38 -2.12
N LEU A 238 0.03 -12.61 -1.11
CA LEU A 238 0.40 -12.80 0.30
C LEU A 238 -0.03 -14.17 0.87
N LYS A 239 -1.04 -14.82 0.28
CA LYS A 239 -1.43 -16.19 0.63
C LYS A 239 -0.32 -17.21 0.37
N TYR A 240 0.51 -16.97 -0.67
CA TYR A 240 1.46 -17.97 -1.18
C TYR A 240 2.93 -17.62 -0.91
N VAL A 241 3.20 -16.41 -0.45
CA VAL A 241 4.56 -15.97 -0.11
C VAL A 241 4.65 -15.46 1.32
N GLU A 242 5.87 -15.39 1.85
CA GLU A 242 6.13 -14.79 3.16
C GLU A 242 5.82 -13.30 3.16
N ALA A 243 5.33 -12.76 4.29
CA ALA A 243 4.92 -11.37 4.38
C ALA A 243 6.10 -10.40 4.20
N GLY A 244 7.26 -10.73 4.77
CA GLY A 244 8.48 -9.96 4.56
C GLY A 244 8.94 -9.94 3.10
N TYR A 245 8.75 -11.04 2.35
CA TYR A 245 9.04 -11.09 0.92
C TYR A 245 8.05 -10.21 0.14
N ALA A 246 6.75 -10.30 0.46
CA ALA A 246 5.70 -9.52 -0.19
C ALA A 246 5.90 -8.01 0.01
N SER A 247 6.30 -7.57 1.21
CA SER A 247 6.50 -6.16 1.53
C SER A 247 7.67 -5.53 0.75
N ILE A 248 8.76 -6.28 0.51
CA ILE A 248 9.86 -5.79 -0.33
C ILE A 248 9.43 -5.69 -1.80
N LEU A 249 8.66 -6.66 -2.33
CA LEU A 249 8.11 -6.57 -3.68
C LEU A 249 7.16 -5.38 -3.85
N ALA A 250 6.42 -5.03 -2.80
CA ALA A 250 5.53 -3.87 -2.80
C ALA A 250 6.29 -2.54 -2.95
N MET A 251 7.60 -2.51 -2.67
CA MET A 251 8.44 -1.33 -2.88
C MET A 251 8.68 -0.98 -4.38
N LEU A 252 8.05 -1.70 -5.29
CA LEU A 252 7.90 -1.24 -6.68
C LEU A 252 6.94 -0.02 -6.78
N GLU A 253 6.05 0.17 -5.80
CA GLU A 253 5.12 1.30 -5.71
C GLU A 253 5.81 2.66 -5.87
N PRO A 254 6.84 3.05 -5.07
CA PRO A 254 7.49 4.34 -5.21
C PRO A 254 8.21 4.52 -6.56
N VAL A 255 8.67 3.45 -7.19
CA VAL A 255 9.26 3.51 -8.54
C VAL A 255 8.20 3.93 -9.55
N VAL A 256 7.05 3.27 -9.54
CA VAL A 256 5.94 3.59 -10.46
C VAL A 256 5.36 4.97 -10.12
N GLY A 257 5.22 5.32 -8.85
CA GLY A 257 4.76 6.65 -8.42
C GLY A 257 5.68 7.77 -8.94
N CYS A 258 6.99 7.59 -8.83
CA CYS A 258 7.96 8.53 -9.38
C CYS A 258 7.90 8.61 -10.92
N LEU A 259 7.76 7.47 -11.62
CA LEU A 259 7.57 7.46 -13.08
C LEU A 259 6.28 8.18 -13.49
N THR A 260 5.21 8.02 -12.72
CA THR A 260 3.94 8.74 -12.93
C THR A 260 4.13 10.24 -12.77
N GLY A 261 4.85 10.69 -11.75
CA GLY A 261 5.22 12.09 -11.54
C GLY A 261 6.03 12.66 -12.72
N LEU A 262 7.02 11.90 -13.20
CA LEU A 262 7.86 12.30 -14.33
C LEU A 262 7.07 12.40 -15.65
N LEU A 263 6.25 11.40 -15.96
CA LEU A 263 5.61 11.27 -17.27
C LEU A 263 4.31 12.08 -17.39
N LEU A 264 3.56 12.21 -16.28
CA LEU A 264 2.21 12.78 -16.30
C LEU A 264 2.09 14.11 -15.54
N LEU A 265 2.97 14.38 -14.57
CA LEU A 265 2.93 15.60 -13.77
C LEU A 265 4.09 16.55 -14.08
N GLY A 266 4.94 16.24 -15.07
CA GLY A 266 6.01 17.13 -15.52
C GLY A 266 7.18 17.27 -14.53
N GLU A 267 7.35 16.34 -13.59
CA GLU A 267 8.48 16.33 -12.66
C GLU A 267 9.80 16.13 -13.41
N THR A 268 10.90 16.66 -12.85
CA THR A 268 12.24 16.49 -13.44
C THR A 268 12.87 15.15 -13.06
N PHE A 269 13.56 14.52 -14.00
CA PHE A 269 14.39 13.33 -13.75
C PHE A 269 15.75 13.77 -13.24
N THR A 270 16.11 13.32 -12.03
CA THR A 270 17.40 13.63 -11.41
C THR A 270 18.27 12.38 -11.29
N SER A 271 19.59 12.54 -11.14
CA SER A 271 20.50 11.44 -10.84
C SER A 271 20.14 10.68 -9.57
N ALA A 272 19.60 11.38 -8.56
CA ALA A 272 19.09 10.77 -7.35
C ALA A 272 17.90 9.83 -7.64
N LYS A 273 16.93 10.25 -8.47
CA LYS A 273 15.82 9.38 -8.89
C LYS A 273 16.32 8.13 -9.64
N ALA A 274 17.32 8.28 -10.52
CA ALA A 274 17.95 7.16 -11.21
C ALA A 274 18.62 6.16 -10.24
N ALA A 275 19.36 6.66 -9.24
CA ALA A 275 19.95 5.83 -8.20
C ALA A 275 18.87 5.11 -7.37
N GLY A 276 17.80 5.81 -7.01
CA GLY A 276 16.65 5.22 -6.29
C GLY A 276 16.01 4.06 -7.04
N PHE A 277 15.79 4.21 -8.36
CA PHE A 277 15.28 3.14 -9.21
C PHE A 277 16.23 1.93 -9.22
N PHE A 278 17.53 2.18 -9.39
CA PHE A 278 18.52 1.11 -9.38
C PHE A 278 18.48 0.29 -8.09
N PHE A 279 18.48 0.94 -6.93
CA PHE A 279 18.46 0.24 -5.63
C PHE A 279 17.19 -0.56 -5.40
N ILE A 280 16.01 -0.04 -5.75
CA ILE A 280 14.75 -0.77 -5.57
C ILE A 280 14.66 -1.97 -6.53
N LEU A 281 15.05 -1.78 -7.80
CA LEU A 281 15.04 -2.88 -8.76
C LEU A 281 16.10 -3.94 -8.40
N ALA A 282 17.27 -3.53 -7.91
CA ALA A 282 18.28 -4.44 -7.38
C ALA A 282 17.76 -5.25 -6.20
N ALA A 283 17.01 -4.63 -5.27
CA ALA A 283 16.40 -5.34 -4.15
C ALA A 283 15.46 -6.46 -4.61
N ILE A 284 14.62 -6.20 -5.62
CA ILE A 284 13.72 -7.20 -6.20
C ILE A 284 14.51 -8.35 -6.84
N VAL A 285 15.59 -8.06 -7.56
CA VAL A 285 16.46 -9.07 -8.18
C VAL A 285 17.16 -9.92 -7.10
N ILE A 286 17.76 -9.28 -6.09
CA ILE A 286 18.42 -9.96 -4.96
C ILE A 286 17.45 -10.92 -4.25
N LEU A 287 16.24 -10.45 -4.01
CA LEU A 287 15.21 -11.21 -3.34
C LEU A 287 14.78 -12.45 -4.14
N ASN A 288 14.61 -12.30 -5.45
CA ASN A 288 14.23 -13.40 -6.34
C ASN A 288 15.36 -14.43 -6.51
N ASN A 289 16.60 -13.98 -6.66
CA ASN A 289 17.75 -14.87 -6.80
C ASN A 289 18.05 -15.63 -5.51
N GLY A 290 17.91 -15.02 -4.33
CA GLY A 290 18.08 -15.69 -3.05
C GLY A 290 17.10 -16.85 -2.81
N SER A 291 15.95 -16.83 -3.48
CA SER A 291 14.99 -17.97 -3.47
C SER A 291 15.42 -19.12 -4.38
N ILE A 292 16.23 -18.86 -5.41
CA ILE A 292 16.77 -19.86 -6.34
C ILE A 292 17.95 -20.62 -5.70
N PHE A 293 18.81 -19.93 -4.94
CA PHE A 293 19.97 -20.55 -4.26
C PHE A 293 19.59 -21.61 -3.21
N LYS A 294 18.41 -21.51 -2.59
CA LYS A 294 17.92 -22.55 -1.66
C LYS A 294 17.44 -23.84 -2.32
N ARG A 295 17.31 -23.90 -3.65
CA ARG A 295 16.97 -25.13 -4.38
C ARG A 295 18.19 -26.03 -4.65
N GLY A 296 19.42 -25.51 -4.54
CA GLY A 296 20.65 -26.27 -4.82
C GLY A 296 21.22 -27.02 -3.61
N SER A 297 20.79 -26.74 -2.38
CA SER A 297 21.35 -27.37 -1.16
C SER A 297 20.42 -28.37 -0.46
N ALA A 298 19.33 -28.77 -1.11
CA ALA A 298 18.46 -29.87 -0.69
C ALA A 298 18.51 -30.99 -1.73
N LYS A 299 19.67 -31.66 -1.82
CA LYS A 299 19.86 -33.00 -2.37
C LYS A 299 20.60 -33.83 -1.35
#